data_d03da7d51febb4ba94cf10798f97bcd0
#
_entry.id   d03da7d51febb4ba94cf10798f97bcd0
#
_cell.length_a   1.000
_cell.length_b   1.000
_cell.length_c   1.000
_cell.angle_alpha   90.00
_cell.angle_beta   90.00
_cell.angle_gamma   90.00
#
_symmetry.space_group_name_H-M   'P 1'
#
loop_
_entity.id
_entity.type
_entity.pdbx_description
1 polymer ?
#
loop_
_entity_poly.entity_id
_entity_poly.type
_entity_poly.pdbx_seq_one_letter_code
_entity_poly.pdbx_strand_id
1 'polypeptide(L)'
;LFGLPGFLSSRSFQTGEETRPLTIYGPKGIASYVKASMQVTQTRLSYPLKFVELTDEGTVFEDDKFKVECRFLEHRIQCFGYRIEEKPHPGELLIDKLREDKIPEGPIYGRLKAGETVKLDDGREICGQDYVGAPQKGRIVTILGDTRQTPAIFDLAKNSDVLVHECTFGRGDARLARNYYHSTCIQAANVALKADVSKLLLNHVSARY
;
A
#
# COMPACT_ATOMS: atom_id res chain seq x y z
N LEU A 1 -0.87 -15.17 6.32
CA LEU A 1 -0.14 -14.99 7.59
C LEU A 1 1.14 -15.82 7.69
N PHE A 2 1.22 -17.01 7.08
CA PHE A 2 2.36 -17.94 7.25
C PHE A 2 3.72 -17.34 6.82
N GLY A 3 3.77 -16.48 5.82
CA GLY A 3 5.01 -15.81 5.40
C GLY A 3 5.47 -14.67 6.32
N LEU A 4 4.62 -14.17 7.22
CA LEU A 4 4.92 -12.98 8.02
C LEU A 4 6.16 -13.16 8.94
N PRO A 5 6.32 -14.23 9.71
CA PRO A 5 7.51 -14.42 10.54
C PRO A 5 8.81 -14.45 9.73
N GLY A 6 8.78 -15.11 8.56
CA GLY A 6 9.94 -15.15 7.65
C GLY A 6 10.28 -13.77 7.08
N PHE A 7 9.28 -12.98 6.68
CA PHE A 7 9.46 -11.60 6.24
C PHE A 7 10.10 -10.74 7.35
N LEU A 8 9.59 -10.82 8.56
CA LEU A 8 10.13 -10.06 9.71
C LEU A 8 11.59 -10.42 10.00
N SER A 9 11.90 -11.72 9.94
CA SER A 9 13.29 -12.20 10.11
C SER A 9 14.20 -11.68 8.99
N SER A 10 13.77 -11.77 7.73
CA SER A 10 14.56 -11.31 6.58
C SER A 10 14.84 -9.79 6.64
N ARG A 11 13.87 -8.99 7.10
CA ARG A 11 14.04 -7.57 7.30
C ARG A 11 15.17 -7.24 8.30
N SER A 12 15.36 -8.06 9.33
CA SER A 12 16.44 -7.86 10.31
C SER A 12 17.84 -7.86 9.69
N PHE A 13 18.03 -8.57 8.59
CA PHE A 13 19.33 -8.61 7.89
C PHE A 13 19.54 -7.39 6.97
N GLN A 14 18.49 -6.62 6.69
CA GLN A 14 18.54 -5.48 5.76
C GLN A 14 18.61 -4.13 6.47
N THR A 15 18.26 -4.05 7.76
CA THR A 15 18.09 -2.77 8.46
C THR A 15 19.37 -2.13 8.99
N GLY A 16 20.53 -2.80 8.92
CA GLY A 16 21.78 -2.25 9.45
C GLY A 16 21.64 -1.74 10.90
N GLU A 17 22.14 -0.54 11.18
CA GLU A 17 22.02 0.11 12.50
C GLU A 17 20.67 0.85 12.69
N GLU A 18 19.82 0.93 11.67
CA GLU A 18 18.54 1.63 11.75
C GLU A 18 17.49 0.81 12.48
N THR A 19 17.17 1.20 13.70
CA THR A 19 16.24 0.49 14.60
C THR A 19 14.83 1.10 14.60
N ARG A 20 14.35 1.62 13.48
CA ARG A 20 12.98 2.17 13.41
C ARG A 20 11.95 1.07 13.70
N PRO A 21 10.99 1.34 14.61
CA PRO A 21 9.92 0.38 14.89
C PRO A 21 9.13 0.03 13.64
N LEU A 22 8.80 -1.26 13.48
CA LEU A 22 7.82 -1.71 12.51
C LEU A 22 6.47 -1.91 13.18
N THR A 23 5.43 -1.28 12.66
CA THR A 23 4.06 -1.47 13.14
C THR A 23 3.32 -2.46 12.25
N ILE A 24 2.68 -3.44 12.86
CA ILE A 24 1.86 -4.45 12.20
C ILE A 24 0.40 -4.19 12.55
N TYR A 25 -0.41 -3.88 11.55
CA TYR A 25 -1.86 -3.76 11.64
C TYR A 25 -2.49 -5.06 11.18
N GLY A 26 -3.37 -5.66 11.95
CA GLY A 26 -3.99 -6.92 11.58
C GLY A 26 -5.10 -7.37 12.52
N PRO A 27 -5.70 -8.54 12.26
CA PRO A 27 -6.79 -9.06 13.06
C PRO A 27 -6.35 -9.39 14.49
N LYS A 28 -7.32 -9.48 15.39
CA LYS A 28 -7.10 -9.94 16.76
C LYS A 28 -6.33 -11.26 16.78
N GLY A 29 -5.30 -11.34 17.62
CA GLY A 29 -4.43 -12.50 17.74
C GLY A 29 -3.15 -12.44 16.90
N ILE A 30 -2.98 -11.44 16.02
CA ILE A 30 -1.77 -11.29 15.20
C ILE A 30 -0.51 -11.15 16.06
N ALA A 31 -0.58 -10.40 17.16
CA ALA A 31 0.54 -10.24 18.08
C ALA A 31 0.94 -11.57 18.71
N SER A 32 -0.04 -12.36 19.17
CA SER A 32 0.20 -13.68 19.78
C SER A 32 0.81 -14.66 18.78
N TYR A 33 0.30 -14.67 17.54
CA TYR A 33 0.83 -15.52 16.46
C TYR A 33 2.30 -15.21 16.17
N VAL A 34 2.63 -13.94 15.97
CA VAL A 34 4.01 -13.54 15.65
C VAL A 34 4.94 -13.83 16.81
N LYS A 35 4.55 -13.49 18.04
CA LYS A 35 5.36 -13.76 19.24
C LYS A 35 5.62 -15.25 19.45
N ALA A 36 4.59 -16.09 19.31
CA ALA A 36 4.73 -17.54 19.43
C ALA A 36 5.67 -18.12 18.36
N SER A 37 5.51 -17.69 17.11
CA SER A 37 6.38 -18.11 16.00
C SER A 37 7.85 -17.75 16.26
N MET A 38 8.12 -16.54 16.73
CA MET A 38 9.47 -16.07 17.04
C MET A 38 10.07 -16.82 18.24
N GLN A 39 9.26 -17.12 19.25
CA GLN A 39 9.69 -17.85 20.44
C GLN A 39 10.13 -19.27 20.06
N VAL A 40 9.33 -19.99 19.25
CA VAL A 40 9.64 -21.35 18.80
C VAL A 40 10.90 -21.40 17.94
N THR A 41 11.05 -20.43 17.05
CA THR A 41 12.22 -20.34 16.16
C THR A 41 13.43 -19.67 16.79
N GLN A 42 13.33 -19.18 18.03
CA GLN A 42 14.35 -18.38 18.72
C GLN A 42 14.82 -17.17 17.91
N THR A 43 13.95 -16.65 17.06
CA THR A 43 14.24 -15.49 16.20
C THR A 43 14.34 -14.22 17.02
N ARG A 44 15.43 -13.48 16.84
CA ARG A 44 15.64 -12.13 17.42
C ARG A 44 15.68 -11.12 16.30
N LEU A 45 14.88 -10.06 16.42
CA LEU A 45 14.85 -8.97 15.44
C LEU A 45 15.78 -7.84 15.89
N SER A 46 16.40 -7.18 14.93
CA SER A 46 17.25 -6.00 15.14
C SER A 46 16.44 -4.71 15.39
N TYR A 47 15.11 -4.77 15.30
CA TYR A 47 14.21 -3.63 15.44
C TYR A 47 12.99 -3.98 16.28
N PRO A 48 12.36 -2.98 16.97
CA PRO A 48 11.17 -3.21 17.76
C PRO A 48 9.93 -3.41 16.89
N LEU A 49 9.03 -4.30 17.34
CA LEU A 49 7.69 -4.48 16.75
C LEU A 49 6.64 -3.78 17.59
N LYS A 50 5.72 -3.12 16.89
CA LYS A 50 4.44 -2.63 17.44
C LYS A 50 3.30 -3.38 16.77
N PHE A 51 2.25 -3.68 17.54
CA PHE A 51 1.05 -4.36 17.02
C PHE A 51 -0.17 -3.48 17.27
N VAL A 52 -0.99 -3.35 16.24
CA VAL A 52 -2.31 -2.74 16.31
C VAL A 52 -3.31 -3.78 15.84
N GLU A 53 -4.00 -4.40 16.81
CA GLU A 53 -5.05 -5.36 16.50
C GLU A 53 -6.33 -4.60 16.16
N LEU A 54 -6.80 -4.80 14.93
CA LEU A 54 -7.95 -4.10 14.38
C LEU A 54 -9.24 -4.79 14.82
N THR A 55 -10.18 -4.00 15.33
CA THR A 55 -11.52 -4.44 15.72
C THR A 55 -12.61 -3.88 14.81
N ASP A 56 -12.30 -2.79 14.11
CA ASP A 56 -13.27 -2.03 13.32
C ASP A 56 -12.72 -1.72 11.92
N GLU A 57 -13.63 -1.34 11.03
CA GLU A 57 -13.31 -0.82 9.71
C GLU A 57 -12.97 0.67 9.76
N GLY A 58 -12.27 1.17 8.76
CA GLY A 58 -11.96 2.58 8.60
C GLY A 58 -10.49 2.87 8.39
N THR A 59 -10.09 4.10 8.69
CA THR A 59 -8.70 4.55 8.56
C THR A 59 -7.86 3.96 9.68
N VAL A 60 -6.84 3.18 9.32
CA VAL A 60 -5.92 2.52 10.25
C VAL A 60 -4.58 3.22 10.35
N PHE A 61 -4.22 3.99 9.33
CA PHE A 61 -3.01 4.80 9.30
C PHE A 61 -3.20 6.00 8.40
N GLU A 62 -2.67 7.15 8.81
CA GLU A 62 -2.61 8.35 7.97
C GLU A 62 -1.42 9.22 8.39
N ASP A 63 -0.68 9.71 7.39
CA ASP A 63 0.38 10.70 7.55
C ASP A 63 0.29 11.77 6.44
N ASP A 64 1.35 12.54 6.23
CA ASP A 64 1.43 13.56 5.18
C ASP A 64 1.48 12.99 3.75
N LYS A 65 1.81 11.70 3.59
CA LYS A 65 2.01 11.04 2.28
C LYS A 65 0.96 10.01 1.96
N PHE A 66 0.49 9.25 2.96
CA PHE A 66 -0.38 8.10 2.74
C PHE A 66 -1.57 8.10 3.68
N LYS A 67 -2.67 7.52 3.19
CA LYS A 67 -3.81 7.10 3.97
C LYS A 67 -4.03 5.60 3.74
N VAL A 68 -4.27 4.86 4.81
CA VAL A 68 -4.59 3.43 4.74
C VAL A 68 -5.92 3.18 5.40
N GLU A 69 -6.84 2.59 4.65
CA GLU A 69 -8.14 2.15 5.14
C GLU A 69 -8.24 0.64 5.12
N CYS A 70 -9.01 0.08 6.05
CA CYS A 70 -9.36 -1.33 6.05
C CYS A 70 -10.87 -1.54 6.01
N ARG A 71 -11.28 -2.70 5.45
CA ARG A 71 -12.65 -3.23 5.47
C ARG A 71 -12.61 -4.70 5.83
N PHE A 72 -13.68 -5.16 6.50
CA PHE A 72 -13.88 -6.58 6.69
C PHE A 72 -14.13 -7.29 5.38
N LEU A 73 -13.49 -8.44 5.24
CA LEU A 73 -13.71 -9.37 4.16
C LEU A 73 -14.49 -10.59 4.65
N GLU A 74 -15.14 -11.27 3.74
CA GLU A 74 -15.97 -12.42 4.08
C GLU A 74 -15.20 -13.74 3.91
N HIS A 75 -14.60 -14.19 4.99
CA HIS A 75 -13.86 -15.45 5.09
C HIS A 75 -14.24 -16.21 6.37
N ARG A 76 -13.78 -17.45 6.55
CA ARG A 76 -14.07 -18.28 7.73
C ARG A 76 -13.55 -17.69 9.03
N ILE A 77 -12.46 -16.95 8.97
CA ILE A 77 -11.87 -16.20 10.07
C ILE A 77 -11.91 -14.72 9.73
N GLN A 78 -11.74 -13.87 10.73
CA GLN A 78 -11.67 -12.42 10.50
C GLN A 78 -10.52 -12.10 9.53
N CYS A 79 -10.87 -11.48 8.44
CA CYS A 79 -9.96 -11.10 7.37
C CYS A 79 -10.22 -9.64 6.95
N PHE A 80 -9.16 -8.95 6.54
CA PHE A 80 -9.24 -7.56 6.10
C PHE A 80 -8.73 -7.39 4.68
N GLY A 81 -9.35 -6.48 3.96
CA GLY A 81 -8.78 -5.82 2.80
C GLY A 81 -8.25 -4.45 3.20
N TYR A 82 -7.18 -4.03 2.56
CA TYR A 82 -6.53 -2.74 2.81
C TYR A 82 -6.47 -1.93 1.52
N ARG A 83 -6.84 -0.64 1.62
CA ARG A 83 -6.65 0.35 0.59
C ARG A 83 -5.57 1.32 1.03
N ILE A 84 -4.49 1.38 0.28
CA ILE A 84 -3.37 2.30 0.49
C ILE A 84 -3.50 3.39 -0.57
N GLU A 85 -3.68 4.61 -0.13
CA GLU A 85 -3.85 5.78 -0.99
C GLU A 85 -2.71 6.77 -0.74
N GLU A 86 -1.91 7.01 -1.77
CA GLU A 86 -0.91 8.06 -1.75
C GLU A 86 -1.61 9.41 -1.91
N LYS A 87 -1.27 10.37 -1.06
CA LYS A 87 -1.80 11.73 -1.18
C LYS A 87 -1.21 12.44 -2.41
N PRO A 88 -1.94 13.36 -3.03
CA PRO A 88 -1.40 14.15 -4.13
C PRO A 88 -0.09 14.82 -3.71
N HIS A 89 0.87 14.84 -4.60
CA HIS A 89 2.17 15.44 -4.36
C HIS A 89 2.49 16.51 -5.42
N PRO A 90 3.42 17.44 -5.13
CA PRO A 90 3.84 18.45 -6.10
C PRO A 90 4.27 17.82 -7.41
N GLY A 91 4.03 18.55 -8.49
CA GLY A 91 4.45 18.15 -9.82
C GLY A 91 5.97 18.03 -9.96
N GLU A 92 6.40 17.62 -11.13
CA GLU A 92 7.83 17.58 -11.44
C GLU A 92 8.40 18.99 -11.57
N LEU A 93 9.66 19.13 -11.21
CA LEU A 93 10.38 20.38 -11.42
C LEU A 93 10.61 20.58 -12.91
N LEU A 94 10.25 21.77 -13.43
CA LEU A 94 10.36 22.14 -14.84
C LEU A 94 11.82 22.52 -15.16
N ILE A 95 12.67 21.52 -15.29
CA ILE A 95 14.12 21.68 -15.46
C ILE A 95 14.48 22.54 -16.67
N ASP A 96 13.79 22.34 -17.78
CA ASP A 96 14.09 23.10 -19.02
C ASP A 96 13.78 24.59 -18.83
N LYS A 97 12.69 24.93 -18.15
CA LYS A 97 12.35 26.31 -17.81
C LYS A 97 13.39 26.93 -16.88
N LEU A 98 13.87 26.17 -15.89
CA LEU A 98 14.95 26.63 -14.99
C LEU A 98 16.23 26.95 -15.77
N ARG A 99 16.56 26.13 -16.77
CA ARG A 99 17.73 26.34 -17.62
C ARG A 99 17.58 27.55 -18.55
N GLU A 100 16.40 27.71 -19.16
CA GLU A 100 16.05 28.88 -19.99
C GLU A 100 16.22 30.17 -19.19
N ASP A 101 15.73 30.19 -17.95
CA ASP A 101 15.80 31.34 -17.04
C ASP A 101 17.16 31.48 -16.35
N LYS A 102 18.14 30.65 -16.75
CA LYS A 102 19.53 30.66 -16.23
C LYS A 102 19.59 30.55 -14.69
N ILE A 103 18.75 29.70 -14.12
CA ILE A 103 18.80 29.41 -12.69
C ILE A 103 19.84 28.31 -12.46
N PRO A 104 20.85 28.54 -11.59
CA PRO A 104 21.95 27.62 -11.40
C PRO A 104 21.45 26.30 -10.79
N GLU A 105 21.97 25.18 -11.33
CA GLU A 105 21.70 23.84 -10.78
C GLU A 105 22.32 23.70 -9.39
N GLY A 106 21.60 22.99 -8.50
CA GLY A 106 22.12 22.73 -7.15
C GLY A 106 21.00 22.54 -6.12
N PRO A 107 21.33 22.67 -4.83
CA PRO A 107 20.36 22.51 -3.73
C PRO A 107 19.13 23.41 -3.82
N ILE A 108 19.24 24.54 -4.55
CA ILE A 108 18.15 25.46 -4.84
C ILE A 108 16.95 24.76 -5.52
N TYR A 109 17.21 23.77 -6.40
CA TYR A 109 16.18 23.04 -7.09
C TYR A 109 15.25 22.26 -6.12
N GLY A 110 15.82 21.73 -5.02
CA GLY A 110 15.02 21.09 -3.97
C GLY A 110 14.07 22.07 -3.28
N ARG A 111 14.55 23.29 -3.00
CA ARG A 111 13.75 24.35 -2.38
C ARG A 111 12.65 24.85 -3.30
N LEU A 112 12.97 25.07 -4.59
CA LEU A 112 11.99 25.46 -5.60
C LEU A 112 10.92 24.37 -5.79
N LYS A 113 11.33 23.09 -5.79
CA LYS A 113 10.38 21.97 -5.85
C LYS A 113 9.44 21.91 -4.63
N ALA A 114 9.91 22.37 -3.47
CA ALA A 114 9.09 22.53 -2.27
C ALA A 114 8.14 23.74 -2.32
N GLY A 115 8.19 24.55 -3.40
CA GLY A 115 7.36 25.74 -3.58
C GLY A 115 7.90 26.99 -2.88
N GLU A 116 9.13 26.93 -2.36
CA GLU A 116 9.75 28.09 -1.69
C GLU A 116 10.10 29.21 -2.69
N THR A 117 10.04 30.45 -2.23
CA THR A 117 10.66 31.58 -2.94
C THR A 117 12.13 31.68 -2.52
N VAL A 118 13.00 31.72 -3.50
CA VAL A 118 14.46 31.76 -3.29
C VAL A 118 15.05 32.99 -3.94
N LYS A 119 15.94 33.67 -3.22
CA LYS A 119 16.72 34.80 -3.74
C LYS A 119 18.05 34.30 -4.30
N LEU A 120 18.34 34.62 -5.54
CA LEU A 120 19.61 34.32 -6.19
C LEU A 120 20.69 35.35 -5.83
N ASP A 121 21.96 35.01 -6.08
CA ASP A 121 23.10 35.89 -5.83
C ASP A 121 23.08 37.17 -6.71
N ASP A 122 22.41 37.10 -7.86
CA ASP A 122 22.20 38.24 -8.77
C ASP A 122 21.04 39.15 -8.34
N GLY A 123 20.39 38.87 -7.21
CA GLY A 123 19.31 39.64 -6.63
C GLY A 123 17.89 39.28 -7.11
N ARG A 124 17.74 38.38 -8.09
CA ARG A 124 16.42 37.91 -8.54
C ARG A 124 15.76 37.05 -7.46
N GLU A 125 14.46 37.22 -7.31
CA GLU A 125 13.62 36.38 -6.48
C GLU A 125 12.86 35.39 -7.39
N ILE A 126 13.02 34.10 -7.11
CA ILE A 126 12.46 33.00 -7.89
C ILE A 126 11.38 32.33 -7.06
N CYS A 127 10.12 32.36 -7.53
CA CYS A 127 9.01 31.66 -6.90
C CYS A 127 8.99 30.20 -7.37
N GLY A 128 9.14 29.25 -6.46
CA GLY A 128 9.16 27.83 -6.79
C GLY A 128 7.90 27.34 -7.48
N GLN A 129 6.73 27.92 -7.17
CA GLN A 129 5.47 27.56 -7.80
C GLN A 129 5.47 27.75 -9.32
N ASP A 130 6.26 28.70 -9.83
CA ASP A 130 6.36 28.97 -11.28
C ASP A 130 7.17 27.89 -12.03
N TYR A 131 7.91 27.05 -11.29
CA TYR A 131 8.81 26.04 -11.82
C TYR A 131 8.42 24.61 -11.44
N VAL A 132 7.25 24.43 -10.85
CA VAL A 132 6.68 23.13 -10.53
C VAL A 132 5.48 22.87 -11.44
N GLY A 133 5.47 21.73 -12.09
CA GLY A 133 4.36 21.28 -12.93
C GLY A 133 3.06 21.07 -12.13
N ALA A 134 2.00 20.73 -12.83
CA ALA A 134 0.72 20.43 -12.17
C ALA A 134 0.88 19.34 -11.11
N PRO A 135 0.17 19.43 -9.98
CA PRO A 135 0.19 18.41 -8.94
C PRO A 135 -0.12 17.03 -9.53
N GLN A 136 0.62 16.02 -9.11
CA GLN A 136 0.41 14.66 -9.55
C GLN A 136 -0.56 13.97 -8.59
N LYS A 137 -1.51 13.22 -9.17
CA LYS A 137 -2.41 12.38 -8.41
C LYS A 137 -1.61 11.25 -7.76
N GLY A 138 -1.84 11.01 -6.48
CA GLY A 138 -1.28 9.86 -5.79
C GLY A 138 -1.81 8.54 -6.34
N ARG A 139 -1.07 7.46 -6.12
CA ARG A 139 -1.40 6.10 -6.53
C ARG A 139 -2.26 5.42 -5.47
N ILE A 140 -3.10 4.51 -5.93
CA ILE A 140 -3.99 3.73 -5.07
C ILE A 140 -3.70 2.25 -5.27
N VAL A 141 -3.36 1.58 -4.18
CA VAL A 141 -3.16 0.13 -4.16
C VAL A 141 -4.14 -0.50 -3.20
N THR A 142 -4.94 -1.44 -3.69
CA THR A 142 -5.85 -2.22 -2.85
C THR A 142 -5.36 -3.67 -2.77
N ILE A 143 -5.25 -4.20 -1.56
CA ILE A 143 -4.81 -5.56 -1.29
C ILE A 143 -5.90 -6.27 -0.51
N LEU A 144 -6.45 -7.31 -1.08
CA LEU A 144 -7.46 -8.15 -0.42
C LEU A 144 -6.80 -9.40 0.15
N GLY A 145 -7.23 -9.80 1.34
CA GLY A 145 -7.00 -11.16 1.85
C GLY A 145 -7.94 -12.16 1.20
N ASP A 146 -7.95 -13.39 1.75
CA ASP A 146 -8.87 -14.44 1.30
C ASP A 146 -10.32 -14.02 1.54
N THR A 147 -11.15 -14.13 0.52
CA THR A 147 -12.53 -13.64 0.59
C THR A 147 -13.40 -14.19 -0.53
N ARG A 148 -14.67 -14.38 -0.24
CA ARG A 148 -15.68 -14.43 -1.30
C ARG A 148 -16.12 -13.02 -1.68
N GLN A 149 -16.71 -12.88 -2.86
CA GLN A 149 -17.14 -11.59 -3.39
C GLN A 149 -18.24 -10.96 -2.53
N THR A 150 -18.04 -9.72 -2.09
CA THR A 150 -18.99 -8.90 -1.31
C THR A 150 -19.06 -7.47 -1.85
N PRO A 151 -20.11 -6.70 -1.55
CA PRO A 151 -20.17 -5.29 -1.93
C PRO A 151 -18.98 -4.46 -1.42
N ALA A 152 -18.52 -4.68 -0.20
CA ALA A 152 -17.41 -3.96 0.42
C ALA A 152 -16.10 -4.01 -0.41
N ILE A 153 -15.87 -5.10 -1.15
CA ILE A 153 -14.69 -5.25 -2.00
C ILE A 153 -14.70 -4.25 -3.15
N PHE A 154 -15.88 -4.00 -3.75
CA PHE A 154 -15.99 -3.05 -4.87
C PHE A 154 -15.70 -1.62 -4.41
N ASP A 155 -16.21 -1.24 -3.24
CA ASP A 155 -15.97 0.09 -2.66
C ASP A 155 -14.50 0.28 -2.33
N LEU A 156 -13.86 -0.73 -1.72
CA LEU A 156 -12.45 -0.68 -1.36
C LEU A 156 -11.54 -0.61 -2.61
N ALA A 157 -11.87 -1.37 -3.65
CA ALA A 157 -11.09 -1.45 -4.89
C ALA A 157 -11.33 -0.28 -5.86
N LYS A 158 -12.32 0.59 -5.59
CA LYS A 158 -12.73 1.64 -6.52
C LYS A 158 -11.57 2.52 -6.98
N ASN A 159 -11.41 2.64 -8.32
CA ASN A 159 -10.40 3.46 -8.98
C ASN A 159 -8.96 3.15 -8.54
N SER A 160 -8.66 1.91 -8.12
CA SER A 160 -7.30 1.52 -7.75
C SER A 160 -6.41 1.39 -8.98
N ASP A 161 -5.18 1.90 -8.87
CA ASP A 161 -4.16 1.67 -9.89
C ASP A 161 -3.74 0.19 -9.90
N VAL A 162 -3.72 -0.43 -8.72
CA VAL A 162 -3.44 -1.86 -8.58
C VAL A 162 -4.41 -2.48 -7.57
N LEU A 163 -5.04 -3.59 -7.98
CA LEU A 163 -5.79 -4.48 -7.11
C LEU A 163 -5.09 -5.83 -7.00
N VAL A 164 -4.73 -6.23 -5.79
CA VAL A 164 -4.29 -7.60 -5.48
C VAL A 164 -5.48 -8.37 -4.95
N HIS A 165 -5.89 -9.42 -5.65
CA HIS A 165 -7.07 -10.22 -5.31
C HIS A 165 -6.75 -11.71 -5.38
N GLU A 166 -7.28 -12.48 -4.44
CA GLU A 166 -7.19 -13.93 -4.49
C GLU A 166 -7.99 -14.51 -5.68
N CYS A 167 -7.55 -15.63 -6.19
CA CYS A 167 -8.27 -16.41 -7.20
C CYS A 167 -8.07 -17.92 -6.97
N THR A 168 -8.47 -18.36 -5.80
CA THR A 168 -8.27 -19.74 -5.35
C THR A 168 -8.91 -20.76 -6.31
N PHE A 169 -10.03 -20.39 -6.97
CA PHE A 169 -10.79 -21.28 -7.82
C PHE A 169 -10.87 -20.81 -9.27
N GLY A 170 -10.91 -21.79 -10.18
CA GLY A 170 -11.10 -21.58 -11.61
C GLY A 170 -12.54 -21.23 -11.98
N ARG A 171 -12.75 -20.93 -13.29
CA ARG A 171 -14.04 -20.49 -13.84
C ARG A 171 -15.22 -21.41 -13.48
N GLY A 172 -15.03 -22.72 -13.48
CA GLY A 172 -16.12 -23.73 -13.27
C GLY A 172 -16.49 -23.93 -11.81
N ASP A 173 -15.71 -23.42 -10.87
CA ASP A 173 -15.80 -23.81 -9.45
C ASP A 173 -16.45 -22.77 -8.55
N ALA A 174 -17.38 -21.94 -9.10
CA ALA A 174 -18.03 -20.87 -8.34
C ALA A 174 -18.75 -21.37 -7.08
N ARG A 175 -19.34 -22.60 -7.12
CA ARG A 175 -19.99 -23.20 -5.95
C ARG A 175 -18.97 -23.56 -4.87
N LEU A 176 -17.82 -24.10 -5.25
CA LEU A 176 -16.73 -24.40 -4.32
C LEU A 176 -16.16 -23.13 -3.72
N ALA A 177 -15.87 -22.13 -4.54
CA ALA A 177 -15.41 -20.82 -4.08
C ALA A 177 -16.34 -20.26 -3.00
N ARG A 178 -17.66 -20.24 -3.26
CA ARG A 178 -18.65 -19.76 -2.29
C ARG A 178 -18.63 -20.57 -0.98
N ASN A 179 -18.57 -21.91 -1.06
CA ASN A 179 -18.63 -22.77 0.10
C ASN A 179 -17.37 -22.69 0.99
N TYR A 180 -16.22 -22.41 0.38
CA TYR A 180 -14.95 -22.27 1.08
C TYR A 180 -14.56 -20.82 1.39
N TYR A 181 -15.48 -19.86 1.13
CA TYR A 181 -15.25 -18.43 1.37
C TYR A 181 -14.08 -17.85 0.58
N HIS A 182 -13.97 -18.26 -0.68
CA HIS A 182 -12.99 -17.80 -1.65
C HIS A 182 -13.63 -17.26 -2.92
N SER A 183 -12.80 -16.75 -3.80
CA SER A 183 -13.22 -16.24 -5.11
C SER A 183 -12.69 -17.08 -6.25
N THR A 184 -13.37 -16.98 -7.40
CA THR A 184 -12.87 -17.48 -8.68
C THR A 184 -12.11 -16.37 -9.42
N CYS A 185 -11.26 -16.78 -10.37
CA CYS A 185 -10.59 -15.82 -11.27
C CYS A 185 -11.57 -14.90 -12.02
N ILE A 186 -12.77 -15.40 -12.36
CA ILE A 186 -13.82 -14.60 -13.00
C ILE A 186 -14.40 -13.56 -12.05
N GLN A 187 -14.60 -13.93 -10.79
CA GLN A 187 -15.08 -12.99 -9.78
C GLN A 187 -14.05 -11.89 -9.51
N ALA A 188 -12.78 -12.23 -9.39
CA ALA A 188 -11.69 -11.26 -9.25
C ALA A 188 -11.63 -10.29 -10.45
N ALA A 189 -11.74 -10.81 -11.68
CA ALA A 189 -11.78 -9.99 -12.89
C ALA A 189 -13.02 -9.07 -12.93
N ASN A 190 -14.18 -9.55 -12.50
CA ASN A 190 -15.41 -8.74 -12.40
C ASN A 190 -15.27 -7.61 -11.38
N VAL A 191 -14.60 -7.85 -10.25
CA VAL A 191 -14.31 -6.80 -9.27
C VAL A 191 -13.45 -5.73 -9.91
N ALA A 192 -12.34 -6.11 -10.54
CA ALA A 192 -11.44 -5.17 -11.20
C ALA A 192 -12.15 -4.32 -12.26
N LEU A 193 -12.96 -4.97 -13.11
CA LEU A 193 -13.71 -4.27 -14.17
C LEU A 193 -14.74 -3.28 -13.60
N LYS A 194 -15.55 -3.71 -12.63
CA LYS A 194 -16.64 -2.87 -12.08
C LYS A 194 -16.12 -1.76 -11.15
N ALA A 195 -14.95 -1.96 -10.54
CA ALA A 195 -14.31 -0.97 -9.68
C ALA A 195 -13.37 -0.02 -10.42
N ASP A 196 -13.30 -0.11 -11.76
CA ASP A 196 -12.41 0.71 -12.60
C ASP A 196 -10.94 0.61 -12.16
N VAL A 197 -10.47 -0.61 -12.02
CA VAL A 197 -9.09 -0.93 -11.61
C VAL A 197 -8.18 -0.95 -12.83
N SER A 198 -7.05 -0.24 -12.76
CA SER A 198 -6.10 -0.18 -13.89
C SER A 198 -5.32 -1.48 -14.07
N LYS A 199 -4.92 -2.15 -12.97
CA LYS A 199 -4.15 -3.39 -13.01
C LYS A 199 -4.63 -4.37 -11.94
N LEU A 200 -4.94 -5.59 -12.36
CA LEU A 200 -5.28 -6.70 -11.48
C LEU A 200 -4.09 -7.64 -11.32
N LEU A 201 -3.69 -7.91 -10.07
CA LEU A 201 -2.74 -8.96 -9.71
C LEU A 201 -3.49 -10.08 -9.00
N LEU A 202 -3.39 -11.29 -9.54
CA LEU A 202 -4.00 -12.47 -8.96
C LEU A 202 -3.00 -13.23 -8.09
N ASN A 203 -3.44 -13.66 -6.92
CA ASN A 203 -2.66 -14.48 -6.01
C ASN A 203 -3.48 -15.65 -5.47
N HIS A 204 -2.92 -16.43 -4.57
CA HIS A 204 -3.59 -17.53 -3.88
C HIS A 204 -4.24 -18.54 -4.83
N VAL A 205 -3.58 -18.86 -5.94
CA VAL A 205 -4.06 -19.88 -6.89
C VAL A 205 -3.95 -21.26 -6.25
N SER A 206 -5.03 -22.06 -6.33
CA SER A 206 -5.00 -23.43 -5.81
C SER A 206 -4.04 -24.31 -6.61
N ALA A 207 -3.31 -25.19 -5.91
CA ALA A 207 -2.49 -26.22 -6.54
C ALA A 207 -3.29 -27.24 -7.37
N ARG A 208 -4.60 -27.10 -7.45
CA ARG A 208 -5.50 -27.90 -8.25
C ARG A 208 -5.42 -27.56 -9.75
N TYR A 209 -4.91 -26.38 -10.10
CA TYR A 209 -4.80 -25.88 -11.46
C TYR A 209 -3.37 -25.78 -11.93
#